data_cd05499a5f1213f3591950efeebd443c
#
_entry.id   cd05499a5f1213f3591950efeebd443c
#
_cell.length_a   1.000
_cell.length_b   1.000
_cell.length_c   1.000
_cell.angle_alpha   90.00
_cell.angle_beta   90.00
_cell.angle_gamma   90.00
#
_symmetry.space_group_name_H-M   'P 1'
#
loop_
_entity.id
_entity.type
_entity.pdbx_description
1 polymer ?
#
loop_
_entity_poly.entity_id
_entity_poly.type
_entity_poly.pdbx_seq_one_letter_code
_entity_poly.pdbx_strand_id
1 'polypeptide(L)'
;MVATLDHLSRGRVSLGVGVAITRDEYENLGVEFATRGKRMDEILGALQALWTEEIPEFSSEFYRYSGLKFSPKPLQTPYPPLLIGGSSAAALRRVARFGDGWHTLRQSPKQIAEARAEIITLTEAAGRDPSMLDFSLTAPLRFTGKPPSKSVEDRTALTGTEDDIAETLRAYQSAGLNEIVISDSSADLDSNTEVMSQFMEQIWCKL
;
A
#
# COMPACT_ATOMS: atom_id res chain seq x y z
N MET A 1 10.33 2.60 16.87
CA MET A 1 10.89 2.92 15.52
C MET A 1 9.92 3.73 14.67
N VAL A 2 8.72 3.25 14.26
CA VAL A 2 7.80 4.04 13.41
C VAL A 2 7.45 5.40 14.03
N ALA A 3 7.04 5.45 15.30
CA ALA A 3 6.77 6.71 16.00
C ALA A 3 7.98 7.66 16.04
N THR A 4 9.20 7.14 16.20
CA THR A 4 10.44 7.95 16.15
C THR A 4 10.68 8.51 14.74
N LEU A 5 10.48 7.69 13.70
CA LEU A 5 10.58 8.14 12.31
C LEU A 5 9.54 9.20 11.98
N ASP A 6 8.35 9.08 12.55
CA ASP A 6 7.28 10.05 12.38
C ASP A 6 7.68 11.43 12.94
N HIS A 7 8.29 11.49 14.12
CA HIS A 7 8.87 12.73 14.65
C HIS A 7 10.02 13.28 13.78
N LEU A 8 10.96 12.42 13.37
CA LEU A 8 12.09 12.84 12.53
C LEU A 8 11.65 13.34 11.17
N SER A 9 10.61 12.75 10.59
CA SER A 9 10.02 13.17 9.33
C SER A 9 9.07 14.37 9.43
N ARG A 10 8.72 14.78 10.66
CA ARG A 10 7.70 15.81 10.93
C ARG A 10 6.31 15.42 10.38
N GLY A 11 5.88 14.20 10.67
CA GLY A 11 4.55 13.71 10.30
C GLY A 11 4.40 13.32 8.82
N ARG A 12 5.46 12.88 8.17
CA ARG A 12 5.44 12.47 6.75
C ARG A 12 5.53 10.95 6.53
N VAL A 13 5.48 10.18 7.61
CA VAL A 13 5.54 8.70 7.53
C VAL A 13 4.17 8.13 7.26
N SER A 14 4.10 7.19 6.32
CA SER A 14 3.02 6.21 6.20
C SER A 14 3.61 4.81 6.37
N LEU A 15 2.86 3.90 6.99
CA LEU A 15 3.32 2.53 7.22
C LEU A 15 2.59 1.55 6.29
N GLY A 16 3.30 1.05 5.27
CA GLY A 16 2.82 -0.04 4.44
C GLY A 16 3.03 -1.39 5.12
N VAL A 17 1.97 -2.19 5.21
CA VAL A 17 2.00 -3.52 5.83
C VAL A 17 1.32 -4.56 4.95
N GLY A 18 1.86 -5.77 4.93
CA GLY A 18 1.29 -6.89 4.19
C GLY A 18 1.76 -8.23 4.75
N VAL A 19 1.00 -9.26 4.46
CA VAL A 19 1.43 -10.63 4.73
C VAL A 19 2.27 -11.10 3.54
N ALA A 20 3.50 -11.59 3.79
CA ALA A 20 4.33 -12.15 2.74
C ALA A 20 3.66 -13.37 2.08
N ILE A 21 4.09 -13.67 0.86
CA ILE A 21 3.57 -14.80 0.08
C ILE A 21 4.48 -16.03 0.12
N THR A 22 5.71 -15.85 0.58
CA THR A 22 6.77 -16.89 0.57
C THR A 22 6.74 -17.67 1.88
N ARG A 23 6.47 -18.97 1.78
CA ARG A 23 6.42 -19.86 2.94
C ARG A 23 7.77 -19.96 3.66
N ASP A 24 8.85 -20.04 2.91
CA ASP A 24 10.21 -20.20 3.44
C ASP A 24 10.63 -19.03 4.37
N GLU A 25 10.14 -17.83 4.10
CA GLU A 25 10.38 -16.67 5.00
C GLU A 25 9.80 -16.92 6.40
N TYR A 26 8.60 -17.47 6.49
CA TYR A 26 7.94 -17.79 7.74
C TYR A 26 8.62 -18.96 8.46
N GLU A 27 9.00 -19.99 7.72
CA GLU A 27 9.70 -21.16 8.27
C GLU A 27 11.07 -20.76 8.85
N ASN A 28 11.84 -19.92 8.15
CA ASN A 28 13.10 -19.38 8.64
C ASN A 28 12.97 -18.53 9.90
N LEU A 29 11.81 -17.87 10.09
CA LEU A 29 11.48 -17.11 11.29
C LEU A 29 10.84 -17.95 12.40
N GLY A 30 10.64 -19.25 12.18
CA GLY A 30 9.95 -20.13 13.14
C GLY A 30 8.46 -19.79 13.33
N VAL A 31 7.83 -19.19 12.32
CA VAL A 31 6.43 -18.77 12.37
C VAL A 31 5.59 -19.63 11.42
N GLU A 32 4.47 -20.14 11.90
CA GLU A 32 3.55 -20.93 11.10
C GLU A 32 2.90 -20.07 10.01
N PHE A 33 3.13 -20.43 8.74
CA PHE A 33 2.65 -19.69 7.57
C PHE A 33 1.12 -19.55 7.52
N ALA A 34 0.38 -20.57 7.97
CA ALA A 34 -1.09 -20.54 7.98
C ALA A 34 -1.65 -19.45 8.91
N THR A 35 -0.92 -19.04 9.94
CA THR A 35 -1.36 -18.04 10.93
C THR A 35 -1.12 -16.61 10.51
N ARG A 36 -0.41 -16.36 9.38
CA ARG A 36 0.04 -15.02 8.97
C ARG A 36 -1.05 -13.95 8.89
N GLY A 37 -2.24 -14.32 8.39
CA GLY A 37 -3.36 -13.40 8.29
C GLY A 37 -3.90 -13.00 9.67
N LYS A 38 -4.11 -13.97 10.56
CA LYS A 38 -4.57 -13.73 11.92
C LYS A 38 -3.55 -12.94 12.73
N ARG A 39 -2.25 -13.28 12.62
CA ARG A 39 -1.17 -12.51 13.24
C ARG A 39 -1.15 -11.07 12.77
N MET A 40 -1.37 -10.81 11.47
CA MET A 40 -1.44 -9.45 10.94
C MET A 40 -2.62 -8.68 11.54
N ASP A 41 -3.80 -9.28 11.63
CA ASP A 41 -4.97 -8.64 12.23
C ASP A 41 -4.72 -8.26 13.70
N GLU A 42 -4.07 -9.16 14.46
CA GLU A 42 -3.71 -8.91 15.85
C GLU A 42 -2.60 -7.86 15.99
N ILE A 43 -1.57 -7.88 15.12
CA ILE A 43 -0.50 -6.85 15.10
C ILE A 43 -1.09 -5.46 14.84
N LEU A 44 -2.00 -5.32 13.89
CA LEU A 44 -2.62 -4.03 13.59
C LEU A 44 -3.40 -3.48 14.79
N GLY A 45 -4.20 -4.30 15.45
CA GLY A 45 -4.87 -3.89 16.69
C GLY A 45 -3.89 -3.53 17.81
N ALA A 46 -2.84 -4.33 17.97
CA ALA A 46 -1.79 -4.05 18.96
C ALA A 46 -1.04 -2.75 18.69
N LEU A 47 -0.72 -2.46 17.41
CA LEU A 47 -0.07 -1.20 17.04
C LEU A 47 -0.96 0.01 17.29
N GLN A 48 -2.25 -0.07 16.95
CA GLN A 48 -3.19 1.01 17.22
C GLN A 48 -3.28 1.31 18.71
N ALA A 49 -3.43 0.30 19.57
CA ALA A 49 -3.43 0.47 21.02
C ALA A 49 -2.11 1.09 21.53
N LEU A 50 -0.95 0.59 21.07
CA LEU A 50 0.36 1.15 21.44
C LEU A 50 0.50 2.63 21.09
N TRP A 51 -0.06 3.05 19.97
CA TRP A 51 0.10 4.42 19.48
C TRP A 51 -0.88 5.41 20.09
N THR A 52 -2.09 4.95 20.45
CA THR A 52 -3.19 5.84 20.87
C THR A 52 -3.42 5.86 22.37
N GLU A 53 -3.26 4.74 23.07
CA GLU A 53 -3.57 4.64 24.49
C GLU A 53 -2.41 5.13 25.36
N GLU A 54 -2.69 5.84 26.44
CA GLU A 54 -1.67 6.33 27.37
C GLU A 54 -0.95 5.17 28.09
N ILE A 55 -1.73 4.19 28.55
CA ILE A 55 -1.26 2.94 29.14
C ILE A 55 -1.79 1.80 28.26
N PRO A 56 -1.06 1.43 27.20
CA PRO A 56 -1.58 0.46 26.24
C PRO A 56 -1.65 -0.93 26.84
N GLU A 57 -2.80 -1.56 26.63
CA GLU A 57 -3.03 -2.95 26.96
C GLU A 57 -3.58 -3.70 25.75
N PHE A 58 -3.07 -4.88 25.49
CA PHE A 58 -3.54 -5.74 24.42
C PHE A 58 -3.42 -7.21 24.79
N SER A 59 -4.41 -8.00 24.47
CA SER A 59 -4.40 -9.45 24.70
C SER A 59 -5.11 -10.17 23.58
N SER A 60 -4.38 -11.02 22.89
CA SER A 60 -4.88 -11.85 21.81
C SER A 60 -4.19 -13.22 21.85
N GLU A 61 -4.37 -14.05 20.82
CA GLU A 61 -3.76 -15.38 20.77
C GLU A 61 -2.23 -15.30 20.64
N PHE A 62 -1.73 -14.42 19.77
CA PHE A 62 -0.29 -14.35 19.47
C PHE A 62 0.43 -13.21 20.17
N TYR A 63 -0.28 -12.17 20.60
CA TYR A 63 0.34 -10.97 21.18
C TYR A 63 -0.36 -10.56 22.47
N ARG A 64 0.47 -10.31 23.49
CA ARG A 64 -0.03 -9.83 24.78
C ARG A 64 0.96 -8.88 25.40
N TYR A 65 0.47 -7.74 25.86
CA TYR A 65 1.20 -6.81 26.71
C TYR A 65 0.26 -6.02 27.61
N SER A 66 0.75 -5.62 28.78
CA SER A 66 0.03 -4.77 29.75
C SER A 66 1.06 -4.08 30.64
N GLY A 67 0.64 -2.99 31.30
CA GLY A 67 1.42 -2.29 32.31
C GLY A 67 2.71 -1.65 31.77
N LEU A 68 2.79 -1.37 30.46
CA LEU A 68 3.92 -0.70 29.88
C LEU A 68 3.57 0.72 29.42
N LYS A 69 4.61 1.56 29.37
CA LYS A 69 4.53 2.90 28.84
C LYS A 69 5.25 2.95 27.51
N PHE A 70 4.53 3.34 26.46
CA PHE A 70 5.09 3.48 25.11
C PHE A 70 5.38 4.96 24.80
N SER A 71 6.64 5.29 24.57
CA SER A 71 7.09 6.66 24.29
C SER A 71 8.29 6.64 23.30
N PRO A 72 8.40 7.61 22.37
CA PRO A 72 7.38 8.64 22.10
C PRO A 72 6.13 8.07 21.42
N LYS A 73 4.99 8.71 21.60
CA LYS A 73 3.81 8.50 20.75
C LYS A 73 4.12 9.06 19.37
N PRO A 74 3.41 8.62 18.30
CA PRO A 74 3.50 9.26 17.00
C PRO A 74 3.19 10.76 17.07
N LEU A 75 3.74 11.53 16.15
CA LEU A 75 3.42 12.94 15.96
C LEU A 75 2.06 13.10 15.28
N GLN A 76 1.77 12.23 14.32
CA GLN A 76 0.50 12.22 13.60
C GLN A 76 -0.64 11.70 14.49
N THR A 77 -1.84 12.23 14.31
CA THR A 77 -3.03 11.88 15.07
C THR A 77 -4.08 11.27 14.15
N PRO A 78 -4.65 10.11 14.49
CA PRO A 78 -4.38 9.32 15.71
C PRO A 78 -3.03 8.57 15.69
N TYR A 79 -2.47 8.29 14.52
CA TYR A 79 -1.19 7.64 14.26
C TYR A 79 -0.81 7.81 12.76
N PRO A 80 0.42 7.43 12.35
CA PRO A 80 0.81 7.42 10.93
C PRO A 80 -0.11 6.54 10.10
N PRO A 81 -0.55 6.97 8.90
CA PRO A 81 -1.45 6.21 8.05
C PRO A 81 -0.99 4.76 7.82
N LEU A 82 -1.91 3.81 7.94
CA LEU A 82 -1.70 2.39 7.70
C LEU A 82 -2.17 2.03 6.29
N LEU A 83 -1.22 1.72 5.40
CA LEU A 83 -1.50 1.24 4.05
C LEU A 83 -1.46 -0.29 4.03
N ILE A 84 -2.60 -0.92 3.81
CA ILE A 84 -2.70 -2.39 3.82
C ILE A 84 -2.41 -2.94 2.44
N GLY A 85 -1.46 -3.87 2.36
CA GLY A 85 -1.04 -4.53 1.13
C GLY A 85 -1.83 -5.80 0.80
N GLY A 86 -1.93 -6.08 -0.50
CA GLY A 86 -2.49 -7.31 -1.05
C GLY A 86 -3.86 -7.15 -1.70
N SER A 87 -4.22 -8.12 -2.56
CA SER A 87 -5.44 -8.10 -3.38
C SER A 87 -6.42 -9.24 -3.08
N SER A 88 -6.17 -10.05 -2.04
CA SER A 88 -7.10 -11.10 -1.63
C SER A 88 -8.31 -10.52 -0.88
N ALA A 89 -9.44 -11.20 -0.90
CA ALA A 89 -10.62 -10.80 -0.12
C ALA A 89 -10.32 -10.58 1.37
N ALA A 90 -9.36 -11.33 1.94
CA ALA A 90 -8.91 -11.12 3.32
C ALA A 90 -8.13 -9.81 3.48
N ALA A 91 -7.32 -9.42 2.49
CA ALA A 91 -6.62 -8.14 2.49
C ALA A 91 -7.60 -6.97 2.37
N LEU A 92 -8.59 -7.05 1.46
CA LEU A 92 -9.60 -6.00 1.29
C LEU A 92 -10.44 -5.80 2.59
N ARG A 93 -10.84 -6.89 3.25
CA ARG A 93 -11.49 -6.80 4.58
C ARG A 93 -10.58 -6.16 5.64
N ARG A 94 -9.28 -6.37 5.56
CA ARG A 94 -8.29 -5.77 6.48
C ARG A 94 -8.14 -4.28 6.24
N VAL A 95 -8.13 -3.82 4.97
CA VAL A 95 -8.22 -2.39 4.63
C VAL A 95 -9.45 -1.78 5.29
N ALA A 96 -10.61 -2.35 5.06
CA ALA A 96 -11.87 -1.86 5.60
C ALA A 96 -11.90 -1.76 7.13
N ARG A 97 -11.22 -2.67 7.82
CA ARG A 97 -11.22 -2.72 9.29
C ARG A 97 -10.16 -1.85 9.94
N PHE A 98 -8.95 -1.82 9.39
CA PHE A 98 -7.77 -1.23 10.05
C PHE A 98 -7.05 -0.17 9.22
N GLY A 99 -7.19 -0.21 7.88
CA GLY A 99 -6.38 0.61 6.99
C GLY A 99 -6.87 2.03 6.86
N ASP A 100 -5.95 2.94 6.64
CA ASP A 100 -6.19 4.30 6.17
C ASP A 100 -5.98 4.38 4.65
N GLY A 101 -5.54 3.27 4.04
CA GLY A 101 -5.41 3.13 2.60
C GLY A 101 -5.08 1.69 2.17
N TRP A 102 -5.14 1.50 0.86
CA TRP A 102 -4.79 0.25 0.19
C TRP A 102 -3.60 0.46 -0.73
N HIS A 103 -2.56 -0.37 -0.57
CA HIS A 103 -1.43 -0.41 -1.47
C HIS A 103 -1.34 -1.74 -2.18
N THR A 104 -1.24 -1.74 -3.49
CA THR A 104 -1.18 -2.98 -4.27
C THR A 104 -0.07 -2.97 -5.31
N LEU A 105 0.15 -4.13 -5.93
CA LEU A 105 1.21 -4.33 -6.93
C LEU A 105 0.58 -4.88 -8.20
N ARG A 106 0.95 -4.33 -9.36
CA ARG A 106 0.65 -4.92 -10.68
C ARG A 106 -0.83 -5.23 -10.92
N GLN A 107 -1.73 -4.41 -10.39
CA GLN A 107 -3.15 -4.47 -10.73
C GLN A 107 -3.44 -3.58 -11.95
N SER A 108 -4.38 -3.99 -12.79
CA SER A 108 -4.82 -3.16 -13.92
C SER A 108 -5.85 -2.10 -13.47
N PRO A 109 -6.10 -1.04 -14.27
CA PRO A 109 -7.13 -0.05 -13.96
C PRO A 109 -8.49 -0.67 -13.64
N LYS A 110 -8.91 -1.68 -14.40
CA LYS A 110 -10.14 -2.43 -14.15
C LYS A 110 -10.13 -3.11 -12.77
N GLN A 111 -9.04 -3.81 -12.43
CA GLN A 111 -8.91 -4.48 -11.14
C GLN A 111 -8.86 -3.49 -9.96
N ILE A 112 -8.24 -2.32 -10.16
CA ILE A 112 -8.26 -1.23 -9.17
C ILE A 112 -9.68 -0.75 -8.93
N ALA A 113 -10.45 -0.47 -9.98
CA ALA A 113 -11.83 -0.01 -9.86
C ALA A 113 -12.72 -1.03 -9.12
N GLU A 114 -12.60 -2.32 -9.47
CA GLU A 114 -13.34 -3.41 -8.84
C GLU A 114 -12.97 -3.54 -7.34
N ALA A 115 -11.68 -3.61 -7.02
CA ALA A 115 -11.22 -3.73 -5.63
C ALA A 115 -11.60 -2.50 -4.79
N ARG A 116 -11.49 -1.29 -5.38
CA ARG A 116 -11.89 -0.03 -4.72
C ARG A 116 -13.38 -0.04 -4.37
N ALA A 117 -14.25 -0.47 -5.29
CA ALA A 117 -15.68 -0.56 -5.01
C ALA A 117 -15.99 -1.55 -3.88
N GLU A 118 -15.32 -2.70 -3.85
CA GLU A 118 -15.44 -3.68 -2.78
C GLU A 118 -14.93 -3.12 -1.43
N ILE A 119 -13.76 -2.47 -1.41
CA ILE A 119 -13.20 -1.84 -0.20
C ILE A 119 -14.16 -0.79 0.35
N ILE A 120 -14.72 0.08 -0.49
CA ILE A 120 -15.70 1.10 -0.08
C ILE A 120 -16.89 0.44 0.61
N THR A 121 -17.52 -0.54 -0.03
CA THR A 121 -18.67 -1.28 0.53
C THR A 121 -18.34 -1.92 1.88
N LEU A 122 -17.18 -2.56 1.99
CA LEU A 122 -16.73 -3.20 3.24
C LEU A 122 -16.46 -2.18 4.34
N THR A 123 -15.92 -1.00 3.99
CA THR A 123 -15.59 0.08 4.92
C THR A 123 -16.86 0.71 5.50
N GLU A 124 -17.85 0.97 4.66
CA GLU A 124 -19.18 1.44 5.08
C GLU A 124 -19.87 0.42 6.00
N ALA A 125 -19.82 -0.87 5.63
CA ALA A 125 -20.36 -1.95 6.46
C ALA A 125 -19.65 -2.07 7.82
N ALA A 126 -18.38 -1.65 7.91
CA ALA A 126 -17.61 -1.57 9.15
C ALA A 126 -17.88 -0.28 9.96
N GLY A 127 -18.77 0.60 9.48
CA GLY A 127 -19.13 1.87 10.14
C GLY A 127 -18.03 2.93 10.03
N ARG A 128 -17.13 2.84 9.04
CA ARG A 128 -16.05 3.80 8.79
C ARG A 128 -16.35 4.63 7.54
N ASP A 129 -15.76 5.81 7.47
CA ASP A 129 -15.87 6.69 6.30
C ASP A 129 -14.87 6.28 5.21
N PRO A 130 -15.33 5.79 4.04
CA PRO A 130 -14.44 5.39 2.97
C PRO A 130 -13.80 6.57 2.22
N SER A 131 -14.30 7.81 2.39
CA SER A 131 -13.71 8.99 1.75
C SER A 131 -12.32 9.33 2.26
N MET A 132 -11.94 8.78 3.41
CA MET A 132 -10.63 8.95 4.04
C MET A 132 -9.58 7.94 3.57
N LEU A 133 -9.97 7.00 2.71
CA LEU A 133 -9.06 5.95 2.24
C LEU A 133 -8.22 6.41 1.04
N ASP A 134 -6.91 6.22 1.16
CA ASP A 134 -5.98 6.37 0.04
C ASP A 134 -5.81 5.06 -0.74
N PHE A 135 -5.71 5.20 -2.06
CA PHE A 135 -5.52 4.07 -2.97
C PHE A 135 -4.21 4.26 -3.74
N SER A 136 -3.28 3.36 -3.56
CA SER A 136 -1.94 3.43 -4.16
C SER A 136 -1.52 2.13 -4.84
N LEU A 137 -0.65 2.26 -5.83
CA LEU A 137 -0.16 1.15 -6.64
C LEU A 137 1.34 1.28 -6.88
N THR A 138 2.08 0.18 -6.80
CA THR A 138 3.40 0.09 -7.43
C THR A 138 3.27 -0.54 -8.80
N ALA A 139 3.67 0.19 -9.83
CA ALA A 139 3.68 -0.28 -11.23
C ALA A 139 5.08 -0.16 -11.85
N PRO A 140 5.54 -1.20 -12.58
CA PRO A 140 6.79 -1.10 -13.33
C PRO A 140 6.64 -0.14 -14.52
N LEU A 141 7.66 0.67 -14.75
CA LEU A 141 7.79 1.55 -15.90
C LEU A 141 8.78 0.99 -16.90
N ARG A 142 8.42 1.00 -18.18
CA ARG A 142 9.32 0.58 -19.25
C ARG A 142 8.94 1.21 -20.58
N PHE A 143 9.82 2.03 -21.13
CA PHE A 143 9.69 2.55 -22.50
C PHE A 143 10.08 1.45 -23.49
N THR A 144 9.12 0.99 -24.29
CA THR A 144 9.34 -0.08 -25.27
C THR A 144 9.37 0.44 -26.71
N GLY A 145 8.91 1.69 -26.92
CA GLY A 145 8.75 2.28 -28.25
C GLY A 145 7.68 1.60 -29.12
N LYS A 146 6.94 0.65 -28.58
CA LYS A 146 5.88 -0.11 -29.27
C LYS A 146 4.62 -0.15 -28.41
N PRO A 147 3.43 -0.04 -29.01
CA PRO A 147 2.19 -0.14 -28.28
C PRO A 147 2.05 -1.46 -27.51
N PRO A 148 1.46 -1.43 -26.31
CA PRO A 148 1.14 -2.65 -25.57
C PRO A 148 0.11 -3.51 -26.32
N SER A 149 0.18 -4.82 -26.14
CA SER A 149 -0.79 -5.77 -26.73
C SER A 149 -2.14 -5.81 -26.01
N LYS A 150 -2.19 -5.31 -24.78
CA LYS A 150 -3.40 -5.30 -23.95
C LYS A 150 -4.15 -3.99 -24.09
N SER A 151 -5.48 -4.04 -23.93
CA SER A 151 -6.29 -2.83 -23.76
C SER A 151 -5.81 -2.03 -22.54
N VAL A 152 -6.04 -0.72 -22.51
CA VAL A 152 -5.60 0.14 -21.42
C VAL A 152 -6.15 -0.32 -20.07
N GLU A 153 -7.38 -0.82 -20.03
CA GLU A 153 -8.05 -1.29 -18.81
C GLU A 153 -7.41 -2.56 -18.20
N ASP A 154 -6.68 -3.32 -19.01
CA ASP A 154 -6.04 -4.59 -18.60
C ASP A 154 -4.52 -4.49 -18.45
N ARG A 155 -3.93 -3.29 -18.63
CA ARG A 155 -2.49 -3.08 -18.45
C ARG A 155 -2.12 -3.08 -16.98
N THR A 156 -1.13 -3.87 -16.60
CA THR A 156 -0.63 -3.99 -15.21
C THR A 156 0.73 -3.32 -15.00
N ALA A 157 1.19 -2.59 -16.01
CA ALA A 157 2.47 -1.91 -16.03
C ALA A 157 2.37 -0.67 -16.92
N LEU A 158 3.21 0.31 -16.65
CA LEU A 158 3.41 1.50 -17.47
C LEU A 158 4.40 1.16 -18.59
N THR A 159 3.89 0.64 -19.70
CA THR A 159 4.73 0.19 -20.82
C THR A 159 4.21 0.69 -22.15
N GLY A 160 5.11 0.88 -23.11
CA GLY A 160 4.73 1.29 -24.45
C GLY A 160 5.49 2.52 -24.93
N THR A 161 4.82 3.32 -25.74
CA THR A 161 5.21 4.67 -26.09
C THR A 161 4.86 5.64 -24.96
N GLU A 162 5.29 6.87 -25.05
CA GLU A 162 4.94 7.92 -24.06
C GLU A 162 3.43 8.14 -23.96
N ASP A 163 2.73 8.11 -25.09
CA ASP A 163 1.29 8.29 -25.14
C ASP A 163 0.54 7.08 -24.51
N ASP A 164 1.03 5.85 -24.73
CA ASP A 164 0.49 4.64 -24.11
C ASP A 164 0.61 4.68 -22.57
N ILE A 165 1.77 5.16 -22.09
CA ILE A 165 2.04 5.30 -20.65
C ILE A 165 1.13 6.38 -20.06
N ALA A 166 1.02 7.54 -20.71
CA ALA A 166 0.13 8.62 -20.29
C ALA A 166 -1.35 8.18 -20.28
N GLU A 167 -1.80 7.43 -21.30
CA GLU A 167 -3.13 6.86 -21.35
C GLU A 167 -3.37 5.91 -20.17
N THR A 168 -2.41 5.05 -19.85
CA THR A 168 -2.50 4.10 -18.75
C THR A 168 -2.58 4.82 -17.39
N LEU A 169 -1.82 5.90 -17.20
CA LEU A 169 -1.89 6.72 -15.99
C LEU A 169 -3.25 7.40 -15.82
N ARG A 170 -3.82 7.95 -16.90
CA ARG A 170 -5.18 8.51 -16.86
C ARG A 170 -6.24 7.46 -16.55
N ALA A 171 -6.07 6.23 -17.06
CA ALA A 171 -6.97 5.13 -16.72
C ALA A 171 -6.90 4.74 -15.25
N TYR A 172 -5.70 4.71 -14.63
CA TYR A 172 -5.55 4.52 -13.19
C TYR A 172 -6.19 5.66 -12.38
N GLN A 173 -5.98 6.91 -12.78
CA GLN A 173 -6.63 8.06 -12.15
C GLN A 173 -8.16 7.93 -12.21
N SER A 174 -8.70 7.56 -13.39
CA SER A 174 -10.15 7.35 -13.58
C SER A 174 -10.69 6.19 -12.76
N ALA A 175 -9.86 5.17 -12.49
CA ALA A 175 -10.19 4.06 -11.59
C ALA A 175 -10.18 4.45 -10.11
N GLY A 176 -9.76 5.69 -9.78
CA GLY A 176 -9.74 6.24 -8.43
C GLY A 176 -8.46 5.99 -7.65
N LEU A 177 -7.34 5.80 -8.35
CA LEU A 177 -6.02 5.73 -7.73
C LEU A 177 -5.56 7.14 -7.35
N ASN A 178 -5.05 7.31 -6.11
CA ASN A 178 -4.53 8.57 -5.59
C ASN A 178 -3.03 8.72 -5.82
N GLU A 179 -2.29 7.61 -5.73
CA GLU A 179 -0.84 7.59 -5.78
C GLU A 179 -0.33 6.41 -6.60
N ILE A 180 0.72 6.63 -7.37
CA ILE A 180 1.45 5.58 -8.06
C ILE A 180 2.94 5.64 -7.71
N VAL A 181 3.47 4.53 -7.26
CA VAL A 181 4.90 4.33 -7.07
C VAL A 181 5.45 3.67 -8.33
N ILE A 182 6.28 4.41 -9.04
CA ILE A 182 6.92 3.90 -10.26
C ILE A 182 8.15 3.09 -9.86
N SER A 183 8.20 1.84 -10.30
CA SER A 183 9.37 0.99 -10.14
C SER A 183 10.03 0.74 -11.50
N ASP A 184 11.30 1.02 -11.57
CA ASP A 184 12.13 0.60 -12.71
C ASP A 184 12.91 -0.65 -12.33
N SER A 185 13.10 -1.55 -13.30
CA SER A 185 13.86 -2.79 -13.15
C SER A 185 15.26 -2.69 -13.76
N SER A 186 15.73 -1.50 -14.11
CA SER A 186 17.10 -1.28 -14.56
C SER A 186 18.08 -1.65 -13.45
N ALA A 187 19.19 -2.28 -13.87
CA ALA A 187 20.16 -2.86 -12.94
C ALA A 187 21.13 -1.83 -12.34
N ASP A 188 21.16 -0.63 -12.89
CA ASP A 188 22.10 0.41 -12.49
C ASP A 188 21.43 1.78 -12.30
N LEU A 189 22.07 2.63 -11.51
CA LEU A 189 21.55 3.94 -11.11
C LEU A 189 21.45 4.93 -12.29
N ASP A 190 22.36 4.85 -13.23
CA ASP A 190 22.41 5.80 -14.37
C ASP A 190 21.21 5.54 -15.29
N SER A 191 20.98 4.28 -15.67
CA SER A 191 19.80 3.88 -16.46
C SER A 191 18.49 4.23 -15.75
N ASN A 192 18.41 4.03 -14.43
CA ASN A 192 17.24 4.40 -13.65
C ASN A 192 16.99 5.92 -13.68
N THR A 193 18.06 6.72 -13.56
CA THR A 193 17.98 8.17 -13.61
C THR A 193 17.51 8.65 -14.99
N GLU A 194 18.00 8.04 -16.07
CA GLU A 194 17.58 8.36 -17.44
C GLU A 194 16.08 8.07 -17.65
N VAL A 195 15.61 6.89 -17.24
CA VAL A 195 14.19 6.49 -17.33
C VAL A 195 13.29 7.45 -16.55
N MET A 196 13.69 7.83 -15.34
CA MET A 196 12.91 8.77 -14.51
C MET A 196 12.92 10.18 -15.10
N SER A 197 14.05 10.65 -15.64
CA SER A 197 14.14 11.94 -16.32
C SER A 197 13.25 11.97 -17.57
N GLN A 198 13.29 10.93 -18.38
CA GLN A 198 12.42 10.80 -19.55
C GLN A 198 10.93 10.81 -19.15
N PHE A 199 10.57 10.09 -18.07
CA PHE A 199 9.20 10.10 -17.56
C PHE A 199 8.75 11.51 -17.15
N MET A 200 9.57 12.23 -16.40
CA MET A 200 9.25 13.59 -15.93
C MET A 200 9.10 14.58 -17.07
N GLU A 201 10.01 14.53 -18.06
CA GLU A 201 10.03 15.48 -19.16
C GLU A 201 8.95 15.22 -20.22
N GLN A 202 8.67 13.95 -20.51
CA GLN A 202 7.85 13.56 -21.67
C GLN A 202 6.43 13.13 -21.31
N ILE A 203 6.20 12.73 -20.07
CA ILE A 203 4.89 12.19 -19.64
C ILE A 203 4.28 13.06 -18.54
N TRP A 204 4.97 13.27 -17.43
CA TRP A 204 4.41 13.97 -16.27
C TRP A 204 3.88 15.37 -16.61
N CYS A 205 4.56 16.11 -17.48
CA CYS A 205 4.13 17.43 -17.94
C CYS A 205 2.86 17.42 -18.81
N LYS A 206 2.38 16.25 -19.25
CA LYS A 206 1.18 16.08 -20.10
C LYS A 206 -0.04 15.52 -19.33
N LEU A 207 0.12 15.16 -18.05
CA LEU A 207 -0.94 14.64 -17.18
C LEU A 207 -1.70 15.75 -16.48
#